data_e74473d6bee6590f47fb6b90b3351d56
#
_entry.id   e74473d6bee6590f47fb6b90b3351d56
#
_cell.length_a   1.000
_cell.length_b   1.000
_cell.length_c   1.000
_cell.angle_alpha   90.00
_cell.angle_beta   90.00
_cell.angle_gamma   90.00
#
_symmetry.space_group_name_H-M   'P 1'
#
loop_
_entity.id
_entity.type
_entity.pdbx_description
1 polymer ?
#
loop_
_entity_poly.entity_id
_entity_poly.type
_entity_poly.pdbx_seq_one_letter_code
_entity_poly.pdbx_strand_id
1 'polypeptide(L)'
;MPRIKILSDRVANQIAAGEVIERPVAVIKELVENSIDAQANKIAIEINNGGKSLIKISDNGIGMNEDDALLSLERHATSKLREANDLNQITSFGFRGEALPSIASVSQFTLKTRTKDSIEGVEINVTAGKLLSQKACGMPHGTIIEVKNLFTGVPARRKFLKTENTESAHIYFAVRLFALAHPHIAFELIDTGKVILKSAACNNLNDRISEIWNRNIAKDLLPISAEDENANLKISGLIAKVGIDRSTRREMIFFVNNRPVDNRTLSYAVLDAYMGKIPKGRFPIVFLFLTIDPKDVDVNIHPTKKEIRFRDEACVRQFTLQAIHEKLEASNPHLIHKQPSASSEFPVPKPTPIIDNRTHEIQAESQVPTSDQALHKPSQAIGIGKSHPVPPPALKTLEQENSNVDSAPTTNSHLKVHWVYLKTLKEKYALYQTTEGLVLLNILRAKQRIRYEQILEQLSNRTQSKQDLLIPIQIELEPLAGSTLEAHLSQFNDNGFTIESFGKNFYRILSIPDWLKIEQVEKFTLDLIDQLRTRGSYSKNPKQSVFWEQIAHGAIKEFLFNSDKEHASSLEKLPNLLFQCEEPLTNPLGKIIFFELNWNDIEKKIN
;
A
#
# COMPACT_ATOMS: atom_id res chain seq x y z
N MET A 1 5.81 -52.59 1.65
CA MET A 1 6.72 -51.60 2.28
C MET A 1 5.89 -50.41 2.74
N PRO A 2 6.13 -49.87 3.92
CA PRO A 2 5.39 -48.71 4.39
C PRO A 2 5.63 -47.52 3.49
N ARG A 3 4.54 -46.80 3.12
CA ARG A 3 4.63 -45.57 2.27
C ARG A 3 5.16 -44.37 3.03
N ILE A 4 5.04 -44.34 4.36
CA ILE A 4 5.50 -43.28 5.24
C ILE A 4 6.92 -43.62 5.69
N LYS A 5 7.83 -42.63 5.56
CA LYS A 5 9.22 -42.71 6.01
C LYS A 5 9.56 -41.50 6.88
N ILE A 6 10.36 -41.72 7.91
CA ILE A 6 10.94 -40.64 8.72
C ILE A 6 11.97 -39.91 7.85
N LEU A 7 11.84 -38.61 7.76
CA LEU A 7 12.81 -37.77 7.05
C LEU A 7 14.13 -37.70 7.83
N SER A 8 15.22 -37.57 7.11
CA SER A 8 16.50 -37.25 7.77
C SER A 8 16.43 -35.85 8.38
N ASP A 9 17.14 -35.63 9.49
CA ASP A 9 17.20 -34.35 10.21
C ASP A 9 17.53 -33.18 9.27
N ARG A 10 18.40 -33.40 8.30
CA ARG A 10 18.74 -32.40 7.30
C ARG A 10 17.52 -31.98 6.47
N VAL A 11 16.73 -32.93 6.00
CA VAL A 11 15.54 -32.64 5.18
C VAL A 11 14.45 -32.03 6.05
N ALA A 12 14.24 -32.55 7.26
CA ALA A 12 13.31 -31.97 8.22
C ALA A 12 13.68 -30.53 8.56
N ASN A 13 14.97 -30.24 8.74
CA ASN A 13 15.50 -28.91 9.02
C ASN A 13 15.31 -27.95 7.83
N GLN A 14 15.51 -28.41 6.59
CA GLN A 14 15.27 -27.62 5.39
C GLN A 14 13.79 -27.31 5.14
N ILE A 15 12.87 -28.23 5.50
CA ILE A 15 11.43 -28.01 5.40
C ILE A 15 11.00 -26.96 6.43
N ALA A 16 11.37 -27.15 7.71
CA ALA A 16 11.02 -26.23 8.79
C ALA A 16 11.67 -24.83 8.59
N ALA A 17 12.93 -24.78 8.13
CA ALA A 17 13.55 -23.52 7.74
C ALA A 17 12.73 -22.78 6.66
N GLY A 18 11.95 -23.55 5.91
CA GLY A 18 11.09 -23.01 4.87
C GLY A 18 9.84 -22.34 5.31
N GLU A 19 9.35 -22.70 6.41
CA GLU A 19 8.19 -22.06 7.03
C GLU A 19 8.60 -20.76 7.76
N VAL A 20 9.86 -20.68 8.20
CA VAL A 20 10.40 -19.51 8.93
C VAL A 20 11.10 -18.52 7.98
N ILE A 21 11.91 -19.02 7.05
CA ILE A 21 12.75 -18.21 6.16
C ILE A 21 12.31 -18.36 4.71
N GLU A 22 11.50 -17.42 4.22
CA GLU A 22 11.05 -17.39 2.82
C GLU A 22 11.99 -16.58 1.91
N ARG A 23 12.63 -15.54 2.44
CA ARG A 23 13.42 -14.56 1.68
C ARG A 23 14.42 -13.79 2.57
N PRO A 24 15.41 -13.06 1.97
CA PRO A 24 16.44 -12.36 2.72
C PRO A 24 15.93 -11.42 3.83
N VAL A 25 14.82 -10.70 3.58
CA VAL A 25 14.23 -9.80 4.58
C VAL A 25 13.75 -10.53 5.85
N ALA A 26 13.35 -11.81 5.74
CA ALA A 26 12.96 -12.60 6.92
C ALA A 26 14.15 -12.87 7.82
N VAL A 27 15.33 -13.21 7.23
CA VAL A 27 16.60 -13.36 7.98
C VAL A 27 16.93 -12.08 8.74
N ILE A 28 16.86 -10.92 8.06
CA ILE A 28 17.20 -9.62 8.69
C ILE A 28 16.23 -9.31 9.83
N LYS A 29 14.94 -9.58 9.68
CA LYS A 29 13.95 -9.36 10.74
C LYS A 29 14.30 -10.16 11.98
N GLU A 30 14.48 -11.46 11.85
CA GLU A 30 14.79 -12.34 12.98
C GLU A 30 16.10 -11.94 13.68
N LEU A 31 17.13 -11.59 12.91
CA LEU A 31 18.42 -11.22 13.49
C LEU A 31 18.38 -9.82 14.15
N VAL A 32 17.69 -8.85 13.56
CA VAL A 32 17.51 -7.52 14.17
C VAL A 32 16.66 -7.62 15.44
N GLU A 33 15.57 -8.41 15.42
CA GLU A 33 14.74 -8.67 16.60
C GLU A 33 15.58 -9.29 17.72
N ASN A 34 16.49 -10.22 17.42
CA ASN A 34 17.41 -10.78 18.41
C ASN A 34 18.39 -9.75 18.95
N SER A 35 18.92 -8.84 18.12
CA SER A 35 19.78 -7.75 18.55
C SER A 35 19.05 -6.77 19.48
N ILE A 36 17.78 -6.46 19.21
CA ILE A 36 16.93 -5.62 20.07
C ILE A 36 16.67 -6.32 21.40
N ASP A 37 16.30 -7.59 21.39
CA ASP A 37 16.09 -8.41 22.59
C ASP A 37 17.38 -8.54 23.43
N ALA A 38 18.57 -8.51 22.79
CA ALA A 38 19.89 -8.46 23.43
C ALA A 38 20.26 -7.05 23.95
N GLN A 39 19.31 -6.11 23.96
CA GLN A 39 19.50 -4.74 24.47
C GLN A 39 20.59 -3.94 23.73
N ALA A 40 20.78 -4.20 22.45
CA ALA A 40 21.71 -3.43 21.65
C ALA A 40 21.23 -1.98 21.50
N ASN A 41 22.16 -1.03 21.60
CA ASN A 41 21.89 0.38 21.30
C ASN A 41 22.48 0.82 19.95
N LYS A 42 23.20 -0.06 19.26
CA LYS A 42 23.71 0.13 17.92
C LYS A 42 23.63 -1.17 17.12
N ILE A 43 23.01 -1.10 15.95
CA ILE A 43 22.82 -2.22 15.03
C ILE A 43 23.31 -1.79 13.64
N ALA A 44 24.31 -2.50 13.11
CA ALA A 44 24.82 -2.29 11.76
C ALA A 44 24.47 -3.50 10.88
N ILE A 45 23.90 -3.24 9.72
CA ILE A 45 23.42 -4.23 8.75
C ILE A 45 24.18 -4.02 7.45
N GLU A 46 24.84 -5.05 6.95
CA GLU A 46 25.53 -5.04 5.67
C GLU A 46 24.95 -6.13 4.76
N ILE A 47 24.58 -5.78 3.55
CA ILE A 47 24.04 -6.71 2.56
C ILE A 47 24.77 -6.59 1.23
N ASN A 48 24.82 -7.71 0.50
CA ASN A 48 25.27 -7.73 -0.87
C ASN A 48 24.28 -8.52 -1.74
N ASN A 49 24.05 -8.07 -2.96
CA ASN A 49 23.16 -8.72 -3.93
C ASN A 49 21.75 -8.95 -3.37
N GLY A 50 21.15 -7.91 -2.75
CA GLY A 50 19.82 -8.02 -2.12
C GLY A 50 19.75 -9.02 -0.97
N GLY A 51 20.87 -9.26 -0.27
CA GLY A 51 20.98 -10.23 0.83
C GLY A 51 21.11 -11.68 0.37
N LYS A 52 21.26 -11.96 -0.93
CA LYS A 52 21.43 -13.33 -1.46
C LYS A 52 22.84 -13.85 -1.25
N SER A 53 23.85 -13.00 -1.43
CA SER A 53 25.25 -13.38 -1.28
C SER A 53 25.80 -13.13 0.11
N LEU A 54 25.36 -12.04 0.78
CA LEU A 54 25.77 -11.69 2.13
C LEU A 54 24.63 -10.96 2.86
N ILE A 55 24.38 -11.39 4.09
CA ILE A 55 23.70 -10.62 5.14
C ILE A 55 24.64 -10.67 6.35
N LYS A 56 25.05 -9.52 6.85
CA LYS A 56 25.86 -9.40 8.06
C LYS A 56 25.18 -8.41 9.01
N ILE A 57 24.97 -8.84 10.23
CA ILE A 57 24.41 -8.01 11.30
C ILE A 57 25.40 -7.97 12.44
N SER A 58 25.70 -6.76 12.90
CA SER A 58 26.58 -6.51 14.02
C SER A 58 25.87 -5.65 15.05
N ASP A 59 25.83 -6.09 16.28
CA ASP A 59 25.27 -5.37 17.41
C ASP A 59 26.25 -5.27 18.58
N ASN A 60 25.97 -4.36 19.49
CA ASN A 60 26.68 -4.17 20.74
C ASN A 60 25.84 -4.56 21.97
N GLY A 61 24.98 -5.56 21.80
CA GLY A 61 24.16 -6.11 22.89
C GLY A 61 24.96 -6.90 23.93
N ILE A 62 24.23 -7.61 24.78
CA ILE A 62 24.85 -8.36 25.91
C ILE A 62 25.83 -9.45 25.46
N GLY A 63 25.69 -9.94 24.21
CA GLY A 63 26.47 -11.07 23.72
C GLY A 63 26.06 -12.40 24.35
N MET A 64 26.84 -13.45 24.05
CA MET A 64 26.64 -14.81 24.57
C MET A 64 27.99 -15.36 25.03
N ASN A 65 27.98 -16.21 26.07
CA ASN A 65 29.10 -17.06 26.41
C ASN A 65 29.21 -18.23 25.40
N GLU A 66 30.22 -19.05 25.51
CA GLU A 66 30.53 -20.15 24.61
C GLU A 66 29.38 -21.19 24.56
N ASP A 67 28.90 -21.60 25.75
CA ASP A 67 27.81 -22.59 25.86
C ASP A 67 26.48 -22.08 25.30
N ASP A 68 26.11 -20.84 25.65
CA ASP A 68 24.91 -20.20 25.12
C ASP A 68 24.97 -20.01 23.59
N ALA A 69 26.18 -19.70 23.06
CA ALA A 69 26.37 -19.54 21.62
C ALA A 69 26.17 -20.87 20.88
N LEU A 70 26.61 -22.00 21.42
CA LEU A 70 26.33 -23.33 20.87
C LEU A 70 24.85 -23.68 21.00
N LEU A 71 24.27 -23.51 22.19
CA LEU A 71 22.88 -23.80 22.45
C LEU A 71 21.95 -22.96 21.57
N SER A 72 22.33 -21.73 21.19
CA SER A 72 21.54 -20.87 20.32
C SER A 72 21.33 -21.45 18.91
N LEU A 73 22.14 -22.43 18.51
CA LEU A 73 22.07 -23.15 17.24
C LEU A 73 21.25 -24.45 17.31
N GLU A 74 20.86 -24.85 18.53
CA GLU A 74 20.00 -25.99 18.77
C GLU A 74 18.53 -25.58 18.64
N ARG A 75 17.70 -26.52 18.19
CA ARG A 75 16.26 -26.29 18.08
C ARG A 75 15.60 -26.28 19.44
N HIS A 76 14.59 -25.44 19.57
CA HIS A 76 13.81 -25.29 20.80
C HIS A 76 14.62 -24.75 21.99
N ALA A 77 15.85 -24.30 21.76
CA ALA A 77 16.64 -23.60 22.76
C ALA A 77 16.32 -22.11 22.73
N THR A 78 15.81 -21.57 23.82
CA THR A 78 15.48 -20.16 23.97
C THR A 78 15.74 -19.67 25.38
N SER A 79 16.27 -18.46 25.51
CA SER A 79 16.42 -17.76 26.78
C SER A 79 15.18 -16.98 27.19
N LYS A 80 14.14 -16.93 26.31
CA LYS A 80 13.02 -15.99 26.37
C LYS A 80 11.74 -16.56 26.98
N LEU A 81 11.59 -17.89 27.03
CA LEU A 81 10.46 -18.60 27.63
C LEU A 81 10.98 -19.71 28.54
N ARG A 82 10.37 -19.87 29.69
CA ARG A 82 10.66 -20.94 30.65
C ARG A 82 9.47 -21.83 30.93
N GLU A 83 8.25 -21.26 30.91
CA GLU A 83 7.02 -21.94 31.25
C GLU A 83 5.92 -21.68 30.22
N ALA A 84 4.91 -22.57 30.16
CA ALA A 84 3.77 -22.44 29.25
C ALA A 84 2.95 -21.16 29.49
N ASN A 85 2.93 -20.64 30.71
CA ASN A 85 2.25 -19.38 31.05
C ASN A 85 2.90 -18.15 30.43
N ASP A 86 4.20 -18.19 30.11
CA ASP A 86 4.92 -17.08 29.45
C ASP A 86 4.40 -16.81 28.04
N LEU A 87 3.75 -17.83 27.41
CA LEU A 87 3.11 -17.67 26.09
C LEU A 87 1.98 -16.65 26.07
N ASN A 88 1.34 -16.39 27.21
CA ASN A 88 0.24 -15.41 27.33
C ASN A 88 0.74 -13.98 27.59
N GLN A 89 2.04 -13.79 27.88
CA GLN A 89 2.63 -12.50 28.23
C GLN A 89 3.93 -12.23 27.44
N ILE A 90 3.95 -12.58 26.16
CA ILE A 90 5.13 -12.44 25.31
C ILE A 90 5.46 -10.96 25.12
N THR A 91 6.50 -10.47 25.78
CA THR A 91 7.05 -9.13 25.62
C THR A 91 8.23 -9.10 24.63
N SER A 92 8.92 -10.23 24.42
CA SER A 92 10.05 -10.37 23.48
C SER A 92 9.57 -10.57 22.04
N PHE A 93 10.36 -10.14 21.06
CA PHE A 93 10.04 -10.32 19.64
C PHE A 93 10.14 -11.79 19.20
N GLY A 94 11.18 -12.53 19.63
CA GLY A 94 11.38 -13.95 19.34
C GLY A 94 11.10 -14.83 20.56
N PHE A 95 10.52 -16.01 20.37
CA PHE A 95 10.23 -16.95 21.46
C PHE A 95 10.35 -18.44 21.10
N ARG A 96 10.46 -18.79 19.81
CA ARG A 96 10.40 -20.19 19.36
C ARG A 96 11.72 -20.95 19.42
N GLY A 97 12.87 -20.26 19.53
CA GLY A 97 14.19 -20.91 19.51
C GLY A 97 14.52 -21.63 18.20
N GLU A 98 13.98 -21.18 17.07
CA GLU A 98 14.11 -21.85 15.77
C GLU A 98 14.76 -20.98 14.68
N ALA A 99 14.92 -19.67 14.92
CA ALA A 99 15.39 -18.74 13.90
C ALA A 99 16.85 -19.01 13.50
N LEU A 100 17.78 -19.03 14.45
CA LEU A 100 19.20 -19.25 14.17
C LEU A 100 19.48 -20.63 13.55
N PRO A 101 18.98 -21.76 14.11
CA PRO A 101 19.17 -23.07 13.49
C PRO A 101 18.55 -23.16 12.09
N SER A 102 17.43 -22.50 11.85
CA SER A 102 16.80 -22.44 10.53
C SER A 102 17.66 -21.70 9.51
N ILE A 103 18.19 -20.51 9.87
CA ILE A 103 19.10 -19.73 9.02
C ILE A 103 20.37 -20.51 8.71
N ALA A 104 20.99 -21.13 9.73
CA ALA A 104 22.21 -21.92 9.61
C ALA A 104 22.04 -23.16 8.72
N SER A 105 20.84 -23.76 8.69
CA SER A 105 20.53 -24.93 7.88
C SER A 105 20.48 -24.68 6.37
N VAL A 106 20.23 -23.42 5.95
CA VAL A 106 20.04 -23.03 4.54
C VAL A 106 21.12 -22.10 4.00
N SER A 107 22.21 -21.90 4.74
CA SER A 107 23.28 -20.94 4.41
C SER A 107 24.66 -21.41 4.84
N GLN A 108 25.68 -20.59 4.55
CA GLN A 108 26.97 -20.58 5.24
C GLN A 108 26.86 -19.53 6.34
N PHE A 109 26.84 -19.98 7.57
CA PHE A 109 26.52 -19.19 8.74
C PHE A 109 27.76 -19.06 9.65
N THR A 110 28.10 -17.84 10.04
CA THR A 110 29.14 -17.55 11.01
C THR A 110 28.55 -16.71 12.13
N LEU A 111 28.69 -17.16 13.34
CA LEU A 111 28.34 -16.45 14.57
C LEU A 111 29.63 -16.10 15.31
N LYS A 112 29.82 -14.82 15.65
CA LYS A 112 30.84 -14.35 16.58
C LYS A 112 30.16 -13.60 17.71
N THR A 113 30.47 -13.94 18.92
CA THR A 113 29.85 -13.29 20.09
C THR A 113 30.78 -13.22 21.26
N ARG A 114 30.62 -12.19 22.08
CA ARG A 114 31.40 -11.97 23.30
C ARG A 114 30.55 -11.21 24.33
N THR A 115 30.52 -11.69 25.55
CA THR A 115 29.92 -10.96 26.68
C THR A 115 30.86 -9.84 27.15
N LYS A 116 30.34 -8.88 27.90
CA LYS A 116 31.16 -7.77 28.43
C LYS A 116 32.26 -8.24 29.39
N ASP A 117 31.97 -9.29 30.13
CA ASP A 117 32.86 -9.82 31.19
C ASP A 117 33.91 -10.80 30.66
N SER A 118 33.76 -11.31 29.44
CA SER A 118 34.69 -12.22 28.80
C SER A 118 35.83 -11.47 28.13
N ILE A 119 37.05 -11.99 28.25
CA ILE A 119 38.24 -11.43 27.57
C ILE A 119 38.22 -11.78 26.09
N GLU A 120 37.83 -13.01 25.77
CA GLU A 120 37.78 -13.55 24.40
C GLU A 120 36.35 -13.83 23.99
N GLY A 121 36.07 -13.70 22.71
CA GLY A 121 34.82 -14.11 22.08
C GLY A 121 34.95 -15.50 21.48
N VAL A 122 33.83 -16.05 21.06
CA VAL A 122 33.73 -17.31 20.31
C VAL A 122 33.27 -17.08 18.88
N GLU A 123 33.93 -17.76 17.95
CA GLU A 123 33.53 -17.83 16.55
C GLU A 123 33.06 -19.25 16.24
N ILE A 124 31.82 -19.38 15.76
CA ILE A 124 31.19 -20.64 15.36
C ILE A 124 30.85 -20.58 13.87
N ASN A 125 31.31 -21.57 13.12
CA ASN A 125 31.03 -21.69 11.69
C ASN A 125 30.15 -22.91 11.41
N VAL A 126 29.03 -22.69 10.72
CA VAL A 126 28.07 -23.73 10.37
C VAL A 126 27.78 -23.66 8.86
N THR A 127 27.74 -24.78 8.16
CA THR A 127 27.37 -24.85 6.75
C THR A 127 26.30 -25.89 6.55
N ALA A 128 25.16 -25.47 5.99
CA ALA A 128 24.01 -26.34 5.73
C ALA A 128 23.60 -27.18 6.98
N GLY A 129 23.62 -26.56 8.15
CA GLY A 129 23.26 -27.15 9.43
C GLY A 129 24.34 -28.03 10.08
N LYS A 130 25.54 -28.09 9.51
CA LYS A 130 26.67 -28.84 10.12
C LYS A 130 27.68 -27.88 10.76
N LEU A 131 27.97 -28.06 12.01
CA LEU A 131 29.04 -27.36 12.70
C LEU A 131 30.40 -27.76 12.06
N LEU A 132 31.13 -26.76 11.57
CA LEU A 132 32.42 -26.94 10.93
C LEU A 132 33.58 -26.64 11.88
N SER A 133 33.47 -25.56 12.65
CA SER A 133 34.52 -25.15 13.56
C SER A 133 33.96 -24.26 14.66
N GLN A 134 34.60 -24.34 15.82
CA GLN A 134 34.44 -23.45 16.94
C GLN A 134 35.85 -23.05 17.42
N LYS A 135 36.07 -21.76 17.62
CA LYS A 135 37.38 -21.24 18.05
C LYS A 135 37.21 -19.93 18.79
N ALA A 136 38.17 -19.64 19.66
CA ALA A 136 38.26 -18.32 20.28
C ALA A 136 38.56 -17.24 19.23
N CYS A 137 38.03 -16.04 19.43
CA CYS A 137 38.29 -14.90 18.56
C CYS A 137 38.35 -13.58 19.33
N GLY A 138 39.17 -12.65 18.84
CA GLY A 138 39.21 -11.29 19.34
C GLY A 138 38.09 -10.46 18.70
N MET A 139 37.20 -9.89 19.50
CA MET A 139 36.13 -9.00 19.03
C MET A 139 35.67 -8.06 20.17
N PRO A 140 35.06 -6.91 19.86
CA PRO A 140 34.33 -6.12 20.85
C PRO A 140 33.17 -6.92 21.45
N HIS A 141 32.61 -6.48 22.59
CA HIS A 141 31.42 -7.12 23.14
C HIS A 141 30.21 -6.93 22.20
N GLY A 142 29.30 -7.89 22.21
CA GLY A 142 28.13 -7.93 21.32
C GLY A 142 28.12 -9.17 20.43
N THR A 143 27.37 -9.11 19.33
CA THR A 143 27.21 -10.24 18.43
C THR A 143 27.38 -9.80 16.97
N ILE A 144 28.05 -10.63 16.17
CA ILE A 144 28.20 -10.49 14.73
C ILE A 144 27.72 -11.78 14.08
N ILE A 145 26.72 -11.70 13.22
CA ILE A 145 26.22 -12.83 12.45
C ILE A 145 26.43 -12.55 10.97
N GLU A 146 27.09 -13.46 10.27
CA GLU A 146 27.24 -13.45 8.82
C GLU A 146 26.50 -14.63 8.20
N VAL A 147 25.61 -14.36 7.27
CA VAL A 147 24.84 -15.34 6.49
C VAL A 147 25.25 -15.19 5.03
N LYS A 148 26.02 -16.14 4.53
CA LYS A 148 26.53 -16.14 3.15
C LYS A 148 25.77 -17.17 2.32
N ASN A 149 25.58 -16.83 1.04
CA ASN A 149 25.03 -17.74 0.03
C ASN A 149 23.68 -18.36 0.44
N LEU A 150 22.74 -17.51 0.84
CA LEU A 150 21.40 -17.93 1.29
C LEU A 150 20.73 -18.85 0.25
N PHE A 151 20.17 -19.97 0.71
CA PHE A 151 19.51 -21.00 -0.10
C PHE A 151 20.42 -21.75 -1.10
N THR A 152 21.74 -21.75 -0.93
CA THR A 152 22.64 -22.54 -1.81
C THR A 152 22.31 -24.03 -1.75
N GLY A 153 21.95 -24.55 -0.57
CA GLY A 153 21.52 -25.95 -0.38
C GLY A 153 20.06 -26.26 -0.80
N VAL A 154 19.27 -25.26 -1.26
CA VAL A 154 17.85 -25.39 -1.61
C VAL A 154 17.57 -24.67 -2.94
N PRO A 155 17.99 -25.26 -4.08
CA PRO A 155 17.95 -24.60 -5.40
C PRO A 155 16.54 -24.14 -5.82
N ALA A 156 15.50 -24.90 -5.44
CA ALA A 156 14.12 -24.53 -5.73
C ALA A 156 13.77 -23.16 -5.13
N ARG A 157 14.10 -22.92 -3.84
CA ARG A 157 13.85 -21.62 -3.19
C ARG A 157 14.67 -20.48 -3.77
N ARG A 158 15.93 -20.75 -4.10
CA ARG A 158 16.80 -19.74 -4.72
C ARG A 158 16.22 -19.20 -6.02
N LYS A 159 15.50 -20.03 -6.81
CA LYS A 159 14.80 -19.61 -8.05
C LYS A 159 13.60 -18.70 -7.78
N PHE A 160 12.97 -18.77 -6.61
CA PHE A 160 11.83 -17.92 -6.24
C PHE A 160 12.23 -16.54 -5.71
N LEU A 161 13.51 -16.28 -5.46
CA LEU A 161 13.99 -14.97 -5.04
C LEU A 161 13.77 -13.95 -6.17
N LYS A 162 13.29 -12.78 -5.79
CA LYS A 162 13.09 -11.64 -6.72
C LYS A 162 14.44 -11.09 -7.21
N THR A 163 14.39 -10.05 -8.04
CA THR A 163 15.60 -9.32 -8.46
C THR A 163 16.32 -8.73 -7.24
N GLU A 164 17.59 -8.42 -7.38
CA GLU A 164 18.41 -7.79 -6.33
C GLU A 164 17.77 -6.53 -5.81
N ASN A 165 17.43 -5.60 -6.70
CA ASN A 165 16.78 -4.33 -6.33
C ASN A 165 15.47 -4.53 -5.55
N THR A 166 14.68 -5.56 -5.91
CA THR A 166 13.43 -5.84 -5.20
C THR A 166 13.68 -6.39 -3.79
N GLU A 167 14.66 -7.29 -3.62
CA GLU A 167 15.01 -7.82 -2.30
C GLU A 167 15.62 -6.71 -1.43
N SER A 168 16.55 -5.90 -1.97
CA SER A 168 17.10 -4.72 -1.29
C SER A 168 15.98 -3.77 -0.83
N ALA A 169 15.00 -3.50 -1.69
CA ALA A 169 13.87 -2.63 -1.35
C ALA A 169 13.05 -3.14 -0.15
N HIS A 170 12.83 -4.46 -0.08
CA HIS A 170 12.14 -5.05 1.07
C HIS A 170 12.97 -4.95 2.36
N ILE A 171 14.29 -5.14 2.25
CA ILE A 171 15.22 -5.01 3.37
C ILE A 171 15.24 -3.55 3.88
N TYR A 172 15.40 -2.58 2.97
CA TYR A 172 15.41 -1.15 3.33
C TYR A 172 14.14 -0.75 4.07
N PHE A 173 12.98 -1.18 3.56
CA PHE A 173 11.72 -0.89 4.21
C PHE A 173 11.62 -1.51 5.61
N ALA A 174 12.06 -2.76 5.80
CA ALA A 174 12.04 -3.42 7.10
C ALA A 174 12.97 -2.72 8.12
N VAL A 175 14.19 -2.33 7.70
CA VAL A 175 15.14 -1.62 8.58
C VAL A 175 14.60 -0.25 8.98
N ARG A 176 13.92 0.47 8.07
CA ARG A 176 13.24 1.73 8.40
C ARG A 176 12.14 1.55 9.45
N LEU A 177 11.36 0.46 9.35
CA LEU A 177 10.33 0.16 10.37
C LEU A 177 10.96 -0.10 11.74
N PHE A 178 12.07 -0.84 11.82
CA PHE A 178 12.78 -1.03 13.09
C PHE A 178 13.34 0.27 13.64
N ALA A 179 13.93 1.10 12.79
CA ALA A 179 14.46 2.40 13.18
C ALA A 179 13.37 3.34 13.72
N LEU A 180 12.13 3.27 13.18
CA LEU A 180 10.97 4.00 13.70
C LEU A 180 10.47 3.46 15.03
N ALA A 181 10.36 2.14 15.14
CA ALA A 181 9.87 1.48 16.37
C ALA A 181 10.83 1.67 17.56
N HIS A 182 12.12 1.82 17.26
CA HIS A 182 13.19 1.90 18.28
C HIS A 182 14.07 3.14 18.08
N PRO A 183 13.55 4.36 18.32
CA PRO A 183 14.30 5.60 18.08
C PRO A 183 15.55 5.72 18.97
N HIS A 184 15.60 5.03 20.12
CA HIS A 184 16.74 4.99 21.03
C HIS A 184 17.91 4.12 20.53
N ILE A 185 17.73 3.37 19.43
CA ILE A 185 18.77 2.52 18.83
C ILE A 185 19.33 3.22 17.58
N ALA A 186 20.65 3.24 17.45
CA ALA A 186 21.32 3.69 16.23
C ALA A 186 21.32 2.56 15.19
N PHE A 187 20.88 2.89 13.96
CA PHE A 187 20.84 1.94 12.83
C PHE A 187 21.76 2.39 11.70
N GLU A 188 22.49 1.45 11.12
CA GLU A 188 23.26 1.66 9.90
C GLU A 188 22.97 0.52 8.92
N LEU A 189 22.64 0.86 7.66
CA LEU A 189 22.42 -0.10 6.57
C LEU A 189 23.38 0.21 5.43
N ILE A 190 24.17 -0.78 5.07
CA ILE A 190 25.14 -0.72 3.98
C ILE A 190 24.72 -1.75 2.92
N ASP A 191 24.58 -1.33 1.67
CA ASP A 191 24.33 -2.21 0.54
C ASP A 191 25.47 -2.12 -0.47
N THR A 192 26.16 -3.24 -0.71
CA THR A 192 27.28 -3.33 -1.66
C THR A 192 28.32 -2.21 -1.41
N GLY A 193 28.68 -1.99 -0.14
CA GLY A 193 29.65 -0.99 0.28
C GLY A 193 29.13 0.46 0.34
N LYS A 194 27.89 0.74 -0.10
CA LYS A 194 27.27 2.07 -0.05
C LYS A 194 26.40 2.20 1.20
N VAL A 195 26.58 3.23 2.00
CA VAL A 195 25.71 3.54 3.14
C VAL A 195 24.36 4.04 2.61
N ILE A 196 23.31 3.27 2.84
CA ILE A 196 21.94 3.60 2.40
C ILE A 196 21.17 4.32 3.51
N LEU A 197 21.28 3.83 4.75
CA LEU A 197 20.64 4.42 5.89
C LEU A 197 21.68 4.55 7.02
N LYS A 198 21.71 5.71 7.66
CA LYS A 198 22.48 5.95 8.86
C LYS A 198 21.67 6.86 9.76
N SER A 199 21.27 6.36 10.91
CA SER A 199 20.44 7.07 11.85
C SER A 199 20.99 6.90 13.26
N ALA A 200 21.26 8.02 13.92
CA ALA A 200 21.73 8.05 15.30
C ALA A 200 20.59 7.75 16.27
N ALA A 201 20.91 7.32 17.50
CA ALA A 201 19.91 7.25 18.56
C ALA A 201 19.32 8.65 18.81
N CYS A 202 18.01 8.75 18.93
CA CYS A 202 17.30 9.99 19.21
C CYS A 202 16.08 9.74 20.12
N ASN A 203 15.62 10.82 20.77
CA ASN A 203 14.47 10.73 21.70
C ASN A 203 13.16 11.20 21.04
N ASN A 204 13.23 11.73 19.82
CA ASN A 204 12.09 12.34 19.15
C ASN A 204 11.81 11.62 17.83
N LEU A 205 10.57 11.18 17.65
CA LEU A 205 10.13 10.50 16.43
C LEU A 205 10.24 11.41 15.19
N ASN A 206 10.02 12.72 15.35
CA ASN A 206 10.11 13.67 14.24
C ASN A 206 11.54 13.78 13.69
N ASP A 207 12.54 13.77 14.60
CA ASP A 207 13.96 13.77 14.22
C ASP A 207 14.32 12.49 13.47
N ARG A 208 13.82 11.34 13.97
CA ARG A 208 13.98 10.05 13.31
C ARG A 208 13.40 10.04 11.90
N ILE A 209 12.20 10.59 11.71
CA ILE A 209 11.56 10.69 10.38
C ILE A 209 12.34 11.64 9.47
N SER A 210 12.85 12.75 9.99
CA SER A 210 13.70 13.67 9.23
C SER A 210 14.96 13.00 8.68
N GLU A 211 15.56 12.09 9.43
CA GLU A 211 16.76 11.34 9.02
C GLU A 211 16.46 10.23 8.00
N ILE A 212 15.39 9.45 8.23
CA ILE A 212 15.14 8.22 7.47
C ILE A 212 14.10 8.34 6.36
N TRP A 213 13.30 9.41 6.35
CA TRP A 213 12.37 9.71 5.25
C TRP A 213 12.83 10.95 4.49
N ASN A 214 12.51 12.13 5.00
CA ASN A 214 12.82 13.41 4.38
C ASN A 214 12.46 14.52 5.35
N ARG A 215 13.28 15.59 5.41
CA ARG A 215 13.05 16.76 6.26
C ARG A 215 11.76 17.49 5.93
N ASN A 216 11.38 17.55 4.65
CA ASN A 216 10.16 18.24 4.23
C ASN A 216 8.93 17.48 4.73
N ILE A 217 8.92 16.15 4.65
CA ILE A 217 7.84 15.33 5.21
C ILE A 217 7.70 15.60 6.71
N ALA A 218 8.80 15.58 7.46
CA ALA A 218 8.78 15.77 8.91
C ALA A 218 8.16 17.12 9.34
N LYS A 219 8.39 18.21 8.57
CA LYS A 219 7.80 19.54 8.83
C LYS A 219 6.27 19.58 8.66
N ASP A 220 5.75 18.69 7.83
CA ASP A 220 4.34 18.65 7.47
C ASP A 220 3.54 17.61 8.28
N LEU A 221 4.16 17.06 9.33
CA LEU A 221 3.53 16.16 10.26
C LEU A 221 3.13 16.87 11.56
N LEU A 222 2.01 16.44 12.13
CA LEU A 222 1.48 16.89 13.41
C LEU A 222 1.64 15.78 14.43
N PRO A 223 2.20 16.06 15.63
CA PRO A 223 2.25 15.08 16.71
C PRO A 223 0.85 14.81 17.24
N ILE A 224 0.53 13.53 17.43
CA ILE A 224 -0.71 13.06 18.05
C ILE A 224 -0.38 12.26 19.30
N SER A 225 -1.18 12.45 20.35
CA SER A 225 -1.17 11.65 21.56
C SER A 225 -2.57 11.67 22.15
N ALA A 226 -3.16 10.51 22.40
CA ALA A 226 -4.43 10.34 23.09
C ALA A 226 -4.38 9.05 23.93
N GLU A 227 -5.17 9.00 25.00
CA GLU A 227 -5.24 7.87 25.92
C GLU A 227 -6.69 7.68 26.35
N ASP A 228 -7.14 6.44 26.39
CA ASP A 228 -8.42 6.00 26.94
C ASP A 228 -8.13 5.03 28.09
N GLU A 229 -8.24 5.53 29.31
CA GLU A 229 -7.98 4.76 30.53
C GLU A 229 -8.97 3.60 30.70
N ASN A 230 -10.22 3.76 30.26
CA ASN A 230 -11.25 2.72 30.40
C ASN A 230 -10.99 1.53 29.49
N ALA A 231 -10.49 1.79 28.29
CA ALA A 231 -10.17 0.77 27.30
C ALA A 231 -8.71 0.33 27.35
N ASN A 232 -7.86 0.90 28.21
CA ASN A 232 -6.41 0.67 28.24
C ASN A 232 -5.76 0.88 26.86
N LEU A 233 -6.23 1.88 26.12
CA LEU A 233 -5.72 2.23 24.80
C LEU A 233 -4.92 3.52 24.86
N LYS A 234 -3.74 3.50 24.24
CA LYS A 234 -2.94 4.69 24.05
C LYS A 234 -2.47 4.77 22.62
N ILE A 235 -2.69 5.92 21.98
CA ILE A 235 -2.20 6.20 20.65
C ILE A 235 -1.21 7.36 20.70
N SER A 236 -0.10 7.22 19.98
CA SER A 236 0.89 8.28 19.80
C SER A 236 1.46 8.23 18.39
N GLY A 237 2.14 9.28 17.95
CA GLY A 237 2.78 9.27 16.64
C GLY A 237 2.70 10.60 15.92
N LEU A 238 2.74 10.52 14.59
CA LEU A 238 2.74 11.67 13.68
C LEU A 238 1.74 11.44 12.55
N ILE A 239 0.95 12.45 12.22
CA ILE A 239 -0.05 12.45 11.15
C ILE A 239 0.14 13.64 10.22
N ALA A 240 -0.13 13.48 8.93
CA ALA A 240 0.02 14.55 7.96
C ALA A 240 -0.98 15.70 8.19
N LYS A 241 -0.56 16.95 7.94
CA LYS A 241 -1.46 18.09 7.81
C LYS A 241 -2.46 17.86 6.67
N VAL A 242 -3.59 18.56 6.74
CA VAL A 242 -4.58 18.55 5.66
C VAL A 242 -3.95 19.00 4.34
N GLY A 243 -4.20 18.26 3.26
CA GLY A 243 -3.63 18.55 1.93
C GLY A 243 -2.30 17.84 1.63
N ILE A 244 -1.66 17.22 2.62
CA ILE A 244 -0.46 16.42 2.43
C ILE A 244 -0.86 14.94 2.27
N ASP A 245 -0.69 14.40 1.07
CA ASP A 245 -1.15 13.07 0.71
C ASP A 245 -0.20 12.36 -0.26
N ARG A 246 -0.38 11.04 -0.42
CA ARG A 246 0.36 10.18 -1.35
C ARG A 246 -0.58 9.39 -2.25
N SER A 247 -0.06 8.93 -3.39
CA SER A 247 -0.80 8.06 -4.31
C SER A 247 -0.92 6.63 -3.80
N THR A 248 -0.09 6.22 -2.85
CA THR A 248 -0.03 4.86 -2.30
C THR A 248 -0.18 4.85 -0.78
N ARG A 249 -0.55 3.68 -0.20
CA ARG A 249 -0.69 3.49 1.25
C ARG A 249 0.62 3.23 1.98
N ARG A 250 1.77 3.31 1.31
CA ARG A 250 3.07 2.89 1.89
C ARG A 250 3.48 3.65 3.13
N GLU A 251 3.05 4.91 3.23
CA GLU A 251 3.36 5.79 4.36
C GLU A 251 2.22 5.88 5.37
N MET A 252 1.25 4.97 5.30
CA MET A 252 0.32 4.66 6.38
C MET A 252 0.92 3.51 7.19
N ILE A 253 1.75 3.84 8.18
CA ILE A 253 2.54 2.87 8.96
C ILE A 253 1.96 2.80 10.37
N PHE A 254 1.66 1.58 10.80
CA PHE A 254 1.06 1.29 12.10
C PHE A 254 1.96 0.37 12.92
N PHE A 255 2.07 0.69 14.18
CA PHE A 255 2.71 -0.15 15.17
C PHE A 255 1.70 -0.49 16.27
N VAL A 256 1.66 -1.73 16.69
CA VAL A 256 0.90 -2.19 17.86
C VAL A 256 1.87 -2.84 18.82
N ASN A 257 1.99 -2.30 20.02
CA ASN A 257 2.98 -2.70 21.02
C ASN A 257 4.40 -2.78 20.40
N ASN A 258 4.81 -1.72 19.68
CA ASN A 258 6.08 -1.56 18.96
C ASN A 258 6.31 -2.56 17.79
N ARG A 259 5.32 -3.37 17.42
CA ARG A 259 5.40 -4.27 16.26
C ARG A 259 4.78 -3.60 15.03
N PRO A 260 5.46 -3.55 13.89
CA PRO A 260 4.86 -3.04 12.66
C PRO A 260 3.79 -4.00 12.17
N VAL A 261 2.60 -3.48 11.93
CA VAL A 261 1.42 -4.26 11.54
C VAL A 261 0.76 -3.71 10.28
N ASP A 262 0.15 -4.61 9.50
CA ASP A 262 -0.78 -4.27 8.43
C ASP A 262 -2.20 -4.61 8.90
N ASN A 263 -2.95 -3.58 9.36
CA ASN A 263 -4.26 -3.77 9.95
C ASN A 263 -5.31 -2.93 9.23
N ARG A 264 -6.40 -3.57 8.83
CA ARG A 264 -7.49 -2.92 8.08
C ARG A 264 -8.28 -1.95 8.95
N THR A 265 -8.52 -2.29 10.21
CA THR A 265 -9.29 -1.47 11.16
C THR A 265 -8.63 -0.12 11.37
N LEU A 266 -7.32 -0.09 11.62
CA LEU A 266 -6.53 1.14 11.73
C LEU A 266 -6.50 1.91 10.40
N SER A 267 -6.32 1.21 9.27
CA SER A 267 -6.31 1.84 7.95
C SER A 267 -7.63 2.53 7.64
N TYR A 268 -8.77 1.90 7.93
CA TYR A 268 -10.08 2.52 7.72
C TYR A 268 -10.32 3.68 8.70
N ALA A 269 -9.96 3.55 9.97
CA ALA A 269 -10.08 4.64 10.94
C ALA A 269 -9.35 5.92 10.47
N VAL A 270 -8.11 5.75 9.97
CA VAL A 270 -7.33 6.86 9.39
C VAL A 270 -8.00 7.45 8.16
N LEU A 271 -8.43 6.63 7.20
CA LEU A 271 -9.06 7.11 5.97
C LEU A 271 -10.38 7.84 6.24
N ASP A 272 -11.16 7.38 7.20
CA ASP A 272 -12.41 8.02 7.62
C ASP A 272 -12.15 9.37 8.30
N ALA A 273 -11.12 9.47 9.15
CA ALA A 273 -10.72 10.73 9.78
C ALA A 273 -10.27 11.81 8.77
N TYR A 274 -9.68 11.37 7.65
CA TYR A 274 -9.27 12.26 6.55
C TYR A 274 -10.33 12.41 5.46
N MET A 275 -11.53 11.85 5.63
CA MET A 275 -12.60 11.97 4.64
C MET A 275 -12.96 13.45 4.40
N GLY A 276 -12.97 13.85 3.13
CA GLY A 276 -13.20 15.25 2.73
C GLY A 276 -12.02 16.20 2.94
N LYS A 277 -10.94 15.77 3.61
CA LYS A 277 -9.73 16.56 3.89
C LYS A 277 -8.60 16.28 2.90
N ILE A 278 -8.65 15.14 2.20
CA ILE A 278 -7.73 14.77 1.10
C ILE A 278 -8.53 14.32 -0.11
N PRO A 279 -7.96 14.42 -1.34
CA PRO A 279 -8.64 13.99 -2.55
C PRO A 279 -8.98 12.50 -2.54
N LYS A 280 -10.08 12.13 -3.20
CA LYS A 280 -10.53 10.74 -3.29
C LYS A 280 -9.49 9.86 -4.00
N GLY A 281 -9.12 8.74 -3.38
CA GLY A 281 -8.10 7.83 -3.89
C GLY A 281 -6.65 8.21 -3.55
N ARG A 282 -6.47 9.20 -2.67
CA ARG A 282 -5.19 9.57 -2.07
C ARG A 282 -5.12 9.09 -0.62
N PHE A 283 -3.93 9.01 -0.07
CA PHE A 283 -3.64 8.45 1.25
C PHE A 283 -2.81 9.42 2.08
N PRO A 284 -3.15 9.65 3.36
CA PRO A 284 -2.35 10.50 4.23
C PRO A 284 -1.03 9.80 4.61
N ILE A 285 -0.03 10.59 5.00
CA ILE A 285 1.19 10.08 5.63
C ILE A 285 0.91 9.95 7.11
N VAL A 286 1.10 8.77 7.67
CA VAL A 286 0.76 8.47 9.07
C VAL A 286 1.76 7.49 9.67
N PHE A 287 2.26 7.80 10.86
CA PHE A 287 3.13 6.95 11.67
C PHE A 287 2.48 6.84 13.05
N LEU A 288 1.69 5.80 13.27
CA LEU A 288 0.91 5.62 14.50
C LEU A 288 1.41 4.44 15.33
N PHE A 289 1.52 4.67 16.62
CA PHE A 289 1.87 3.70 17.64
C PHE A 289 0.66 3.53 18.55
N LEU A 290 0.08 2.36 18.54
CA LEU A 290 -1.01 1.94 19.42
C LEU A 290 -0.44 1.03 20.51
N THR A 291 -0.65 1.41 21.76
CA THR A 291 -0.38 0.55 22.93
C THR A 291 -1.71 0.03 23.44
N ILE A 292 -1.80 -1.28 23.63
CA ILE A 292 -3.00 -2.00 24.03
C ILE A 292 -2.59 -3.20 24.89
N ASP A 293 -3.45 -3.66 25.80
CA ASP A 293 -3.18 -4.87 26.58
C ASP A 293 -2.93 -6.06 25.63
N PRO A 294 -1.82 -6.81 25.77
CA PRO A 294 -1.53 -8.00 24.98
C PRO A 294 -2.67 -9.03 24.93
N LYS A 295 -3.53 -9.10 25.95
CA LYS A 295 -4.70 -10.00 26.01
C LYS A 295 -5.80 -9.62 25.01
N ASP A 296 -5.85 -8.38 24.57
CA ASP A 296 -6.87 -7.87 23.66
C ASP A 296 -6.41 -7.87 22.19
N VAL A 297 -5.22 -8.45 21.90
CA VAL A 297 -4.64 -8.58 20.56
C VAL A 297 -4.21 -10.01 20.28
N ASP A 298 -4.77 -10.61 19.25
CA ASP A 298 -4.23 -11.86 18.70
C ASP A 298 -3.19 -11.56 17.62
N VAL A 299 -1.93 -11.89 17.92
CA VAL A 299 -0.78 -11.72 17.02
C VAL A 299 -0.42 -13.02 16.28
N ASN A 300 -1.06 -14.15 16.57
CA ASN A 300 -0.67 -15.46 16.03
C ASN A 300 -1.51 -15.89 14.82
N ILE A 301 -1.90 -14.97 13.97
CA ILE A 301 -2.74 -15.24 12.81
C ILE A 301 -1.92 -15.69 11.60
N HIS A 302 -0.74 -15.14 11.40
CA HIS A 302 0.14 -15.44 10.26
C HIS A 302 1.58 -15.69 10.73
N PRO A 303 2.34 -16.60 10.09
CA PRO A 303 3.74 -16.87 10.45
C PRO A 303 4.63 -15.61 10.49
N THR A 304 4.36 -14.64 9.62
CA THR A 304 5.10 -13.37 9.56
C THR A 304 4.67 -12.34 10.61
N LYS A 305 3.65 -12.64 11.43
CA LYS A 305 3.13 -11.77 12.51
C LYS A 305 2.77 -10.33 12.05
N LYS A 306 2.51 -10.14 10.77
CA LYS A 306 2.13 -8.83 10.22
C LYS A 306 0.65 -8.52 10.39
N GLU A 307 -0.20 -9.55 10.37
CA GLU A 307 -1.63 -9.44 10.56
C GLU A 307 -1.95 -9.71 12.02
N ILE A 308 -2.72 -8.81 12.61
CA ILE A 308 -3.22 -8.91 13.97
C ILE A 308 -4.73 -8.74 13.97
N ARG A 309 -5.40 -9.30 14.97
CA ARG A 309 -6.82 -9.04 15.26
C ARG A 309 -6.97 -8.45 16.64
N PHE A 310 -7.77 -7.42 16.72
CA PHE A 310 -8.20 -6.87 18.00
C PHE A 310 -9.41 -7.63 18.50
N ARG A 311 -9.51 -7.83 19.80
CA ARG A 311 -10.68 -8.42 20.44
C ARG A 311 -11.91 -7.55 20.25
N ASP A 312 -11.74 -6.22 20.36
CA ASP A 312 -12.73 -5.21 20.06
C ASP A 312 -12.24 -4.26 18.97
N GLU A 313 -12.49 -4.63 17.71
CA GLU A 313 -12.11 -3.81 16.56
C GLU A 313 -12.89 -2.50 16.49
N ALA A 314 -14.13 -2.47 17.01
CA ALA A 314 -14.98 -1.29 16.97
C ALA A 314 -14.44 -0.21 17.91
N CYS A 315 -14.08 -0.59 19.14
CA CYS A 315 -13.47 0.30 20.12
C CYS A 315 -12.16 0.90 19.60
N VAL A 316 -11.24 0.07 19.08
CA VAL A 316 -9.96 0.52 18.53
C VAL A 316 -10.16 1.47 17.34
N ARG A 317 -11.11 1.15 16.45
CA ARG A 317 -11.43 2.00 15.29
C ARG A 317 -11.96 3.36 15.75
N GLN A 318 -12.93 3.38 16.65
CA GLN A 318 -13.56 4.60 17.14
C GLN A 318 -12.55 5.49 17.86
N PHE A 319 -11.75 4.93 18.75
CA PHE A 319 -10.69 5.64 19.47
C PHE A 319 -9.67 6.26 18.50
N THR A 320 -9.17 5.48 17.54
CA THR A 320 -8.19 5.96 16.54
C THR A 320 -8.78 7.08 15.69
N LEU A 321 -10.03 6.92 15.21
CA LEU A 321 -10.73 7.91 14.39
C LEU A 321 -10.89 9.22 15.16
N GLN A 322 -11.37 9.15 16.40
CA GLN A 322 -11.62 10.31 17.24
C GLN A 322 -10.32 11.08 17.54
N ALA A 323 -9.27 10.37 17.96
CA ALA A 323 -7.98 10.99 18.25
C ALA A 323 -7.40 11.76 17.05
N ILE A 324 -7.50 11.20 15.84
CA ILE A 324 -7.02 11.85 14.62
C ILE A 324 -7.92 13.04 14.26
N HIS A 325 -9.24 12.88 14.35
CA HIS A 325 -10.21 13.93 14.02
C HIS A 325 -10.02 15.17 14.90
N GLU A 326 -9.95 14.99 16.21
CA GLU A 326 -9.70 16.06 17.18
C GLU A 326 -8.38 16.81 16.88
N LYS A 327 -7.32 16.05 16.55
CA LYS A 327 -6.03 16.68 16.21
C LYS A 327 -6.08 17.49 14.93
N LEU A 328 -6.75 16.99 13.89
CA LEU A 328 -6.89 17.70 12.62
C LEU A 328 -7.75 18.95 12.76
N GLU A 329 -8.80 18.92 13.57
CA GLU A 329 -9.64 20.08 13.86
C GLU A 329 -8.90 21.15 14.66
N ALA A 330 -8.20 20.77 15.72
CA ALA A 330 -7.37 21.68 16.51
C ALA A 330 -6.28 22.38 15.69
N SER A 331 -5.81 21.74 14.60
CA SER A 331 -4.76 22.28 13.73
C SER A 331 -5.29 23.20 12.62
N ASN A 332 -6.60 23.25 12.38
CA ASN A 332 -7.25 24.07 11.36
C ASN A 332 -8.50 24.78 11.92
N PRO A 333 -8.32 25.83 12.74
CA PRO A 333 -9.44 26.54 13.36
C PRO A 333 -10.40 27.21 12.37
N HIS A 334 -10.02 27.37 11.11
CA HIS A 334 -10.88 27.94 10.07
C HIS A 334 -11.93 26.96 9.50
N LEU A 335 -11.88 25.67 9.86
CA LEU A 335 -12.91 24.68 9.48
C LEU A 335 -14.07 24.59 10.47
N ILE A 336 -14.01 25.27 11.62
CA ILE A 336 -15.00 25.20 12.71
C ILE A 336 -16.27 26.02 12.40
N HIS A 337 -16.31 26.81 11.33
CA HIS A 337 -17.46 27.66 11.01
C HIS A 337 -18.24 27.18 9.79
N LYS A 338 -18.83 25.98 9.87
CA LYS A 338 -20.10 25.62 9.17
C LYS A 338 -20.77 24.42 9.81
N GLN A 339 -21.09 24.51 11.09
CA GLN A 339 -22.34 23.90 11.52
C GLN A 339 -23.47 24.81 10.99
N PRO A 340 -24.43 24.30 10.24
CA PRO A 340 -25.66 25.02 10.08
C PRO A 340 -26.31 25.05 11.46
N SER A 341 -26.30 26.24 12.09
CA SER A 341 -27.17 26.52 13.22
C SER A 341 -28.59 26.17 12.78
N ALA A 342 -29.14 25.11 13.35
CA ALA A 342 -30.53 24.78 13.29
C ALA A 342 -31.28 25.85 14.10
N SER A 343 -31.56 26.98 13.49
CA SER A 343 -32.53 27.96 13.90
C SER A 343 -32.84 28.88 12.71
N SER A 344 -33.47 28.34 11.71
CA SER A 344 -34.38 29.08 10.85
C SER A 344 -35.77 28.57 11.23
N GLU A 345 -36.41 29.27 12.15
CA GLU A 345 -37.84 29.23 12.29
C GLU A 345 -38.46 29.52 10.91
N PHE A 346 -39.00 28.48 10.29
CA PHE A 346 -39.94 28.65 9.20
C PHE A 346 -41.15 29.33 9.81
N PRO A 347 -41.63 30.46 9.26
CA PRO A 347 -42.88 31.06 9.77
C PRO A 347 -44.01 30.07 9.47
N VAL A 348 -44.58 29.52 10.54
CA VAL A 348 -45.81 28.72 10.46
C VAL A 348 -46.91 29.65 10.00
N PRO A 349 -47.64 29.38 8.89
CA PRO A 349 -48.81 30.14 8.53
C PRO A 349 -49.87 29.89 9.58
N LYS A 350 -50.44 30.99 10.15
CA LYS A 350 -51.55 30.95 11.08
C LYS A 350 -52.75 30.26 10.38
N PRO A 351 -53.43 29.30 11.02
CA PRO A 351 -54.63 28.70 10.48
C PRO A 351 -55.79 29.72 10.51
N THR A 352 -56.39 29.95 9.35
CA THR A 352 -57.68 30.61 9.20
C THR A 352 -58.80 29.72 9.75
N PRO A 353 -59.78 30.23 10.51
CA PRO A 353 -60.85 29.41 11.07
C PRO A 353 -61.80 28.93 9.96
N ILE A 354 -62.00 27.63 9.83
CA ILE A 354 -63.07 27.02 9.07
C ILE A 354 -64.22 26.68 10.02
N ILE A 355 -65.34 27.21 9.67
CA ILE A 355 -66.63 27.07 10.31
C ILE A 355 -67.10 25.61 10.30
N ASP A 356 -67.54 25.20 11.44
CA ASP A 356 -68.20 23.97 11.85
C ASP A 356 -69.46 23.67 10.98
N ASN A 357 -69.62 22.43 10.58
CA ASN A 357 -70.96 21.84 10.49
C ASN A 357 -70.94 20.31 10.33
N ARG A 358 -71.57 19.68 11.35
CA ARG A 358 -72.31 18.42 11.39
C ARG A 358 -71.57 17.10 11.63
N THR A 359 -71.59 16.73 12.89
CA THR A 359 -72.13 15.47 13.50
C THR A 359 -72.48 14.33 12.54
N HIS A 360 -71.80 13.18 12.78
CA HIS A 360 -72.48 11.92 13.06
C HIS A 360 -71.56 10.97 13.80
N GLU A 361 -71.99 10.56 14.98
CA GLU A 361 -71.55 9.47 15.82
C GLU A 361 -71.69 8.14 15.06
N ILE A 362 -70.74 7.21 15.25
CA ILE A 362 -71.06 5.83 15.55
C ILE A 362 -69.89 5.23 16.37
N GLN A 363 -70.25 4.61 17.44
CA GLN A 363 -69.50 3.97 18.50
C GLN A 363 -68.97 2.57 18.11
N ALA A 364 -68.04 2.15 18.93
CA ALA A 364 -67.76 0.79 19.42
C ALA A 364 -67.03 -0.15 18.47
N GLU A 365 -66.15 -1.03 18.82
CA GLU A 365 -65.74 -1.62 20.11
C GLU A 365 -64.42 -2.39 19.88
N SER A 366 -63.68 -2.45 20.94
CA SER A 366 -62.54 -3.32 21.23
C SER A 366 -62.72 -4.78 20.82
N GLN A 367 -61.63 -5.44 20.44
CA GLN A 367 -61.20 -6.72 21.09
C GLN A 367 -59.87 -7.23 20.58
N VAL A 368 -58.96 -7.41 21.56
CA VAL A 368 -57.79 -8.31 21.48
C VAL A 368 -58.28 -9.75 21.65
N PRO A 369 -57.65 -10.74 21.09
CA PRO A 369 -57.14 -11.81 21.95
C PRO A 369 -55.72 -12.31 21.65
N THR A 370 -55.01 -12.46 22.72
CA THR A 370 -53.85 -13.32 22.99
C THR A 370 -54.22 -14.81 22.90
N SER A 371 -53.28 -15.63 22.43
CA SER A 371 -52.86 -16.95 22.99
C SER A 371 -51.89 -17.63 22.05
N ASP A 372 -50.72 -17.88 22.43
CA ASP A 372 -50.00 -19.00 23.03
C ASP A 372 -50.00 -20.35 22.29
N GLN A 373 -48.77 -20.91 22.23
CA GLN A 373 -48.37 -22.34 22.17
C GLN A 373 -48.39 -22.97 20.78
N ALA A 374 -47.46 -23.83 20.36
CA ALA A 374 -46.33 -24.54 20.95
C ALA A 374 -45.60 -25.32 19.83
N LEU A 375 -44.31 -25.57 20.04
CA LEU A 375 -43.54 -26.77 19.73
C LEU A 375 -43.87 -27.63 18.48
N HIS A 376 -42.88 -27.75 17.56
CA HIS A 376 -42.24 -29.04 17.25
C HIS A 376 -41.09 -28.93 16.26
N LYS A 377 -39.92 -29.48 16.62
CA LYS A 377 -38.83 -29.97 15.75
C LYS A 377 -39.18 -31.42 15.30
N PRO A 378 -38.36 -32.12 14.49
CA PRO A 378 -37.38 -31.77 13.45
C PRO A 378 -37.53 -32.67 12.16
N SER A 379 -36.55 -32.51 11.24
CA SER A 379 -36.07 -33.47 10.23
C SER A 379 -36.31 -33.06 8.77
N GLN A 380 -35.33 -32.92 7.97
CA GLN A 380 -34.45 -33.85 7.29
C GLN A 380 -33.60 -33.09 6.25
N ALA A 381 -32.36 -33.50 6.16
CA ALA A 381 -31.39 -33.06 5.16
C ALA A 381 -31.76 -33.58 3.76
N ILE A 382 -31.63 -32.69 2.75
CA ILE A 382 -31.48 -33.12 1.35
C ILE A 382 -30.47 -32.20 0.64
N GLY A 383 -29.39 -32.81 0.19
CA GLY A 383 -28.76 -32.71 -1.10
C GLY A 383 -28.17 -31.37 -1.55
N ILE A 384 -26.85 -31.30 -1.43
CA ILE A 384 -25.99 -30.31 -2.12
C ILE A 384 -26.11 -30.50 -3.63
N GLY A 385 -26.73 -29.53 -4.31
CA GLY A 385 -26.68 -29.38 -5.77
C GLY A 385 -25.62 -28.33 -6.15
N LYS A 386 -24.54 -28.80 -6.77
CA LYS A 386 -23.53 -27.93 -7.42
C LYS A 386 -24.16 -27.26 -8.63
N SER A 387 -24.28 -25.94 -8.62
CA SER A 387 -24.63 -25.19 -9.80
C SER A 387 -23.34 -24.79 -10.54
N HIS A 388 -23.18 -25.33 -11.74
CA HIS A 388 -22.19 -24.91 -12.72
C HIS A 388 -22.68 -23.61 -13.40
N PRO A 389 -21.76 -22.67 -13.78
CA PRO A 389 -22.13 -21.49 -14.53
C PRO A 389 -22.41 -21.87 -16.00
N VAL A 390 -23.52 -21.39 -16.50
CA VAL A 390 -23.93 -21.51 -17.91
C VAL A 390 -23.10 -20.54 -18.76
N PRO A 391 -22.49 -20.97 -19.88
CA PRO A 391 -21.84 -20.06 -20.82
C PRO A 391 -22.88 -19.38 -21.72
N PRO A 392 -22.58 -18.16 -22.23
CA PRO A 392 -23.48 -17.44 -23.13
C PRO A 392 -23.55 -18.08 -24.53
N PRO A 393 -24.64 -17.90 -25.29
CA PRO A 393 -24.87 -18.61 -26.53
C PRO A 393 -23.94 -18.16 -27.66
N ALA A 394 -23.44 -19.13 -28.39
CA ALA A 394 -22.57 -18.97 -29.56
C ALA A 394 -23.32 -18.36 -30.75
N LEU A 395 -22.73 -17.34 -31.35
CA LEU A 395 -23.12 -16.80 -32.63
C LEU A 395 -22.77 -17.78 -33.76
N LYS A 396 -23.76 -18.09 -34.57
CA LYS A 396 -23.65 -18.95 -35.75
C LYS A 396 -22.77 -18.31 -36.82
N THR A 397 -21.77 -19.04 -37.22
CA THR A 397 -20.91 -18.82 -38.37
C THR A 397 -21.75 -19.00 -39.65
N LEU A 398 -21.75 -18.03 -40.53
CA LEU A 398 -22.15 -18.19 -41.95
C LEU A 398 -20.88 -18.27 -42.77
N GLU A 399 -20.83 -19.35 -43.56
CA GLU A 399 -19.71 -19.73 -44.42
C GLU A 399 -19.51 -18.77 -45.59
N GLN A 400 -18.25 -18.66 -45.97
CA GLN A 400 -17.69 -17.84 -47.03
C GLN A 400 -17.99 -18.38 -48.41
N GLU A 401 -18.21 -17.50 -49.37
CA GLU A 401 -17.83 -17.72 -50.77
C GLU A 401 -16.69 -16.78 -51.13
N ASN A 402 -15.65 -17.40 -51.68
CA ASN A 402 -14.41 -16.77 -52.17
C ASN A 402 -14.66 -15.95 -53.43
N SER A 403 -14.12 -14.75 -53.51
CA SER A 403 -13.59 -14.20 -54.75
C SER A 403 -12.40 -13.27 -54.44
N ASN A 404 -11.27 -13.62 -55.01
CA ASN A 404 -10.04 -12.83 -55.07
C ASN A 404 -10.26 -11.48 -55.73
N VAL A 405 -9.76 -10.39 -55.15
CA VAL A 405 -9.16 -9.26 -55.87
C VAL A 405 -8.11 -8.58 -54.95
N ASP A 406 -6.95 -8.36 -55.56
CA ASP A 406 -5.82 -7.58 -55.06
C ASP A 406 -6.21 -6.19 -54.54
N SER A 407 -5.52 -5.75 -53.47
CA SER A 407 -4.85 -4.45 -53.46
C SER A 407 -4.91 -3.70 -52.12
N ALA A 408 -3.75 -3.23 -51.71
CA ALA A 408 -3.39 -1.98 -51.05
C ALA A 408 -3.98 -1.64 -49.64
N PRO A 409 -3.22 -0.98 -48.78
CA PRO A 409 -3.51 -0.80 -47.37
C PRO A 409 -4.65 0.18 -47.16
N THR A 410 -5.71 -0.29 -46.53
CA THR A 410 -6.87 0.50 -46.18
C THR A 410 -6.55 1.41 -44.99
N THR A 411 -6.41 2.67 -45.26
CA THR A 411 -6.56 3.79 -44.33
C THR A 411 -7.85 3.62 -43.53
N ASN A 412 -7.75 3.68 -42.21
CA ASN A 412 -8.87 3.73 -41.28
C ASN A 412 -9.84 4.85 -41.68
N SER A 413 -11.00 4.48 -42.19
CA SER A 413 -12.11 5.40 -42.41
C SER A 413 -12.68 5.81 -41.04
N HIS A 414 -12.38 7.02 -40.61
CA HIS A 414 -12.92 7.64 -39.40
C HIS A 414 -14.47 7.68 -39.54
N LEU A 415 -15.15 6.88 -38.73
CA LEU A 415 -16.58 6.91 -38.54
C LEU A 415 -16.98 8.31 -38.01
N LYS A 416 -17.52 9.17 -38.83
CA LYS A 416 -18.12 10.42 -38.40
C LYS A 416 -19.41 10.09 -37.63
N VAL A 417 -19.37 10.29 -36.34
CA VAL A 417 -20.51 10.07 -35.45
C VAL A 417 -21.44 11.27 -35.55
N HIS A 418 -22.68 11.06 -36.01
CA HIS A 418 -23.69 12.09 -36.09
C HIS A 418 -24.45 12.24 -34.75
N TRP A 419 -23.79 12.81 -33.76
CA TRP A 419 -24.43 13.19 -32.50
C TRP A 419 -24.66 14.71 -32.50
N VAL A 420 -25.90 15.12 -32.34
CA VAL A 420 -26.30 16.53 -32.26
C VAL A 420 -26.31 16.94 -30.80
N TYR A 421 -25.45 17.88 -30.42
CA TYR A 421 -25.42 18.41 -29.07
C TYR A 421 -26.70 19.18 -28.73
N LEU A 422 -27.38 18.84 -27.64
CA LEU A 422 -28.58 19.50 -27.18
C LEU A 422 -28.30 20.46 -26.01
N LYS A 423 -27.74 19.96 -24.91
CA LYS A 423 -27.54 20.73 -23.67
C LYS A 423 -26.58 20.08 -22.72
N THR A 424 -25.96 20.91 -21.87
CA THR A 424 -25.20 20.44 -20.70
C THR A 424 -26.11 20.35 -19.47
N LEU A 425 -26.04 19.23 -18.74
CA LEU A 425 -26.77 18.95 -17.51
C LEU A 425 -25.83 18.91 -16.32
N LYS A 426 -26.13 19.66 -15.25
CA LYS A 426 -25.35 19.74 -13.99
C LYS A 426 -23.85 19.96 -14.23
N GLU A 427 -23.47 20.70 -15.26
CA GLU A 427 -22.06 21.00 -15.64
C GLU A 427 -21.16 19.76 -15.79
N LYS A 428 -21.73 18.56 -15.77
CA LYS A 428 -20.99 17.27 -15.79
C LYS A 428 -21.35 16.40 -16.98
N TYR A 429 -22.54 16.55 -17.51
CA TYR A 429 -23.07 15.67 -18.54
C TYR A 429 -23.47 16.47 -19.76
N ALA A 430 -23.11 16.00 -20.96
CA ALA A 430 -23.62 16.50 -22.23
C ALA A 430 -24.69 15.57 -22.75
N LEU A 431 -25.81 16.12 -23.15
CA LEU A 431 -26.94 15.41 -23.80
C LEU A 431 -26.82 15.60 -25.29
N TYR A 432 -26.87 14.49 -26.03
CA TYR A 432 -26.86 14.47 -27.48
C TYR A 432 -28.09 13.72 -28.00
N GLN A 433 -28.53 14.11 -29.18
CA GLN A 433 -29.51 13.39 -29.95
C GLN A 433 -28.83 12.59 -31.05
N THR A 434 -29.24 11.34 -31.22
CA THR A 434 -28.84 10.45 -32.30
C THR A 434 -30.08 10.06 -33.14
N THR A 435 -29.87 9.36 -34.23
CA THR A 435 -30.98 8.79 -35.04
C THR A 435 -31.77 7.74 -34.24
N GLU A 436 -31.13 7.06 -33.31
CA GLU A 436 -31.70 5.94 -32.56
C GLU A 436 -32.22 6.32 -31.17
N GLY A 437 -31.81 7.49 -30.63
CA GLY A 437 -32.22 7.86 -29.29
C GLY A 437 -31.51 9.09 -28.73
N LEU A 438 -31.36 9.09 -27.40
CA LEU A 438 -30.63 10.11 -26.64
C LEU A 438 -29.39 9.51 -26.02
N VAL A 439 -28.27 10.23 -26.07
CA VAL A 439 -27.01 9.84 -25.43
C VAL A 439 -26.69 10.80 -24.32
N LEU A 440 -26.44 10.26 -23.11
CA LEU A 440 -25.94 11.03 -21.99
C LEU A 440 -24.46 10.71 -21.79
N LEU A 441 -23.58 11.67 -22.07
CA LEU A 441 -22.13 11.55 -22.00
C LEU A 441 -21.58 12.31 -20.79
N ASN A 442 -20.68 11.65 -20.03
CA ASN A 442 -19.93 12.30 -18.96
C ASN A 442 -18.71 13.03 -19.56
N ILE A 443 -18.77 14.35 -19.59
CA ILE A 443 -17.77 15.24 -20.23
C ILE A 443 -16.35 14.96 -19.70
N LEU A 444 -16.21 14.89 -18.38
CA LEU A 444 -14.90 14.67 -17.74
C LEU A 444 -14.30 13.31 -18.13
N ARG A 445 -15.11 12.25 -18.12
CA ARG A 445 -14.62 10.89 -18.46
C ARG A 445 -14.23 10.78 -19.94
N ALA A 446 -14.98 11.42 -20.83
CA ALA A 446 -14.64 11.49 -22.25
C ALA A 446 -13.29 12.19 -22.48
N LYS A 447 -13.12 13.36 -21.87
CA LYS A 447 -11.84 14.08 -21.93
C LYS A 447 -10.67 13.32 -21.36
N GLN A 448 -10.88 12.61 -20.24
CA GLN A 448 -9.86 11.74 -19.66
C GLN A 448 -9.40 10.66 -20.65
N ARG A 449 -10.32 10.02 -21.37
CA ARG A 449 -9.99 9.02 -22.39
C ARG A 449 -9.22 9.63 -23.55
N ILE A 450 -9.72 10.69 -24.12
CA ILE A 450 -9.07 11.38 -25.24
C ILE A 450 -7.65 11.81 -24.87
N ARG A 451 -7.48 12.45 -23.74
CA ARG A 451 -6.16 12.93 -23.30
C ARG A 451 -5.19 11.78 -23.00
N TYR A 452 -5.70 10.69 -22.41
CA TYR A 452 -4.91 9.50 -22.16
C TYR A 452 -4.29 8.94 -23.43
N GLU A 453 -5.08 8.74 -24.46
CA GLU A 453 -4.60 8.16 -25.70
C GLU A 453 -3.70 9.13 -26.50
N GLN A 454 -4.00 10.43 -26.47
CA GLN A 454 -3.10 11.45 -27.03
C GLN A 454 -1.71 11.43 -26.38
N ILE A 455 -1.64 11.30 -25.06
CA ILE A 455 -0.35 11.22 -24.36
C ILE A 455 0.36 9.91 -24.72
N LEU A 456 -0.33 8.77 -24.74
CA LEU A 456 0.27 7.51 -25.15
C LEU A 456 0.83 7.56 -26.59
N GLU A 457 0.08 8.17 -27.50
CA GLU A 457 0.53 8.37 -28.87
C GLU A 457 1.78 9.27 -28.97
N GLN A 458 1.79 10.39 -28.25
CA GLN A 458 2.95 11.28 -28.17
C GLN A 458 4.18 10.57 -27.58
N LEU A 459 4.00 9.76 -26.53
CA LEU A 459 5.06 8.97 -25.92
C LEU A 459 5.61 7.89 -26.87
N SER A 460 4.72 7.22 -27.62
CA SER A 460 5.12 6.18 -28.58
C SER A 460 5.90 6.73 -29.76
N ASN A 461 5.51 7.92 -30.24
CA ASN A 461 6.13 8.57 -31.39
C ASN A 461 7.33 9.43 -31.02
N ARG A 462 7.71 9.51 -29.74
CA ARG A 462 8.80 10.39 -29.21
C ARG A 462 8.65 11.85 -29.67
N THR A 463 7.43 12.32 -29.88
CA THR A 463 7.12 13.68 -30.36
C THR A 463 6.75 14.60 -29.20
N GLN A 464 7.08 14.24 -27.97
CA GLN A 464 6.70 14.99 -26.80
C GLN A 464 7.47 16.31 -26.74
N SER A 465 6.75 17.41 -26.76
CA SER A 465 7.31 18.74 -26.51
C SER A 465 7.70 18.87 -25.05
N LYS A 466 8.84 19.50 -24.78
CA LYS A 466 9.33 19.78 -23.45
C LYS A 466 9.42 21.27 -23.20
N GLN A 467 9.20 21.67 -21.98
CA GLN A 467 9.35 23.01 -21.49
C GLN A 467 10.59 23.10 -20.57
N ASP A 468 11.57 23.90 -20.95
CA ASP A 468 12.72 24.16 -20.08
C ASP A 468 12.33 25.12 -18.97
N LEU A 469 12.76 24.82 -17.75
CA LEU A 469 12.45 25.62 -16.57
C LEU A 469 13.52 26.70 -16.38
N LEU A 470 13.09 27.97 -16.27
CA LEU A 470 14.00 29.10 -15.94
C LEU A 470 14.70 28.88 -14.59
N ILE A 471 14.01 28.33 -13.62
CA ILE A 471 14.56 27.98 -12.31
C ILE A 471 14.37 26.47 -12.14
N PRO A 472 15.46 25.69 -12.04
CA PRO A 472 15.37 24.24 -11.81
C PRO A 472 14.63 23.92 -10.52
N ILE A 473 13.74 22.95 -10.57
CA ILE A 473 13.04 22.44 -9.38
C ILE A 473 13.95 21.43 -8.69
N GLN A 474 14.25 21.69 -7.42
CA GLN A 474 15.05 20.79 -6.59
C GLN A 474 14.13 19.84 -5.83
N ILE A 475 14.38 18.54 -5.94
CA ILE A 475 13.68 17.52 -5.18
C ILE A 475 14.68 16.73 -4.33
N GLU A 476 14.32 16.53 -3.07
CA GLU A 476 15.04 15.65 -2.17
C GLU A 476 14.31 14.31 -2.12
N LEU A 477 14.99 13.22 -2.47
CA LEU A 477 14.44 11.89 -2.49
C LEU A 477 15.07 11.03 -1.39
N GLU A 478 14.28 10.16 -0.78
CA GLU A 478 14.85 9.11 0.04
C GLU A 478 15.74 8.18 -0.80
N PRO A 479 16.74 7.50 -0.21
CA PRO A 479 17.70 6.67 -0.96
C PRO A 479 17.04 5.66 -1.90
N LEU A 480 15.91 5.08 -1.49
CA LEU A 480 15.19 4.09 -2.29
C LEU A 480 14.43 4.74 -3.46
N ALA A 481 13.83 5.90 -3.24
CA ALA A 481 13.18 6.67 -4.30
C ALA A 481 14.24 7.17 -5.31
N GLY A 482 15.39 7.64 -4.80
CA GLY A 482 16.54 8.03 -5.62
C GLY A 482 17.06 6.88 -6.48
N SER A 483 17.27 5.70 -5.90
CA SER A 483 17.68 4.51 -6.67
C SER A 483 16.64 4.10 -7.72
N THR A 484 15.35 4.28 -7.43
CA THR A 484 14.28 4.02 -8.41
C THR A 484 14.33 5.04 -9.54
N LEU A 485 14.51 6.33 -9.23
CA LEU A 485 14.66 7.37 -10.23
C LEU A 485 15.89 7.11 -11.10
N GLU A 486 17.05 6.82 -10.50
CA GLU A 486 18.30 6.50 -11.24
C GLU A 486 18.13 5.31 -12.19
N ALA A 487 17.42 4.25 -11.77
CA ALA A 487 17.14 3.09 -12.61
C ALA A 487 16.23 3.40 -13.82
N HIS A 488 15.46 4.48 -13.78
CA HIS A 488 14.51 4.88 -14.82
C HIS A 488 14.86 6.24 -15.44
N LEU A 489 16.05 6.80 -15.14
CA LEU A 489 16.43 8.15 -15.53
C LEU A 489 16.39 8.36 -17.06
N SER A 490 16.85 7.36 -17.84
CA SER A 490 16.75 7.39 -19.30
C SER A 490 15.29 7.49 -19.77
N GLN A 491 14.39 6.76 -19.13
CA GLN A 491 12.97 6.79 -19.48
C GLN A 491 12.33 8.15 -19.15
N PHE A 492 12.70 8.79 -18.04
CA PHE A 492 12.27 10.15 -17.74
C PHE A 492 12.78 11.12 -18.81
N ASN A 493 14.06 11.07 -19.14
CA ASN A 493 14.69 11.97 -20.12
C ASN A 493 14.12 11.77 -21.53
N ASP A 494 13.86 10.54 -21.95
CA ASP A 494 13.22 10.23 -23.24
C ASP A 494 11.78 10.72 -23.33
N ASN A 495 11.13 11.03 -22.19
CA ASN A 495 9.72 11.40 -22.11
C ASN A 495 9.49 12.85 -21.64
N GLY A 496 10.39 13.74 -21.97
CA GLY A 496 10.23 15.19 -21.82
C GLY A 496 10.66 15.75 -20.46
N PHE A 497 11.16 14.92 -19.54
CA PHE A 497 11.85 15.40 -18.34
C PHE A 497 13.35 15.50 -18.62
N THR A 498 14.02 16.46 -18.02
CA THR A 498 15.48 16.46 -17.89
C THR A 498 15.79 16.51 -16.41
N ILE A 499 16.33 15.42 -15.87
CA ILE A 499 16.60 15.27 -14.44
C ILE A 499 18.08 14.96 -14.26
N GLU A 500 18.73 15.67 -13.36
CA GLU A 500 20.15 15.53 -13.02
C GLU A 500 20.32 15.27 -11.51
N SER A 501 21.28 14.41 -11.17
CA SER A 501 21.71 14.23 -9.78
C SER A 501 22.58 15.43 -9.36
N PHE A 502 22.25 16.02 -8.22
CA PHE A 502 22.92 17.23 -7.69
C PHE A 502 23.49 17.02 -6.28
N GLY A 503 23.87 15.84 -5.95
CA GLY A 503 24.39 15.49 -4.64
C GLY A 503 23.72 14.26 -4.06
N LYS A 504 24.03 13.93 -2.80
CA LYS A 504 23.45 12.74 -2.17
C LYS A 504 21.94 12.96 -1.92
N ASN A 505 21.11 12.20 -2.63
CA ASN A 505 19.63 12.25 -2.53
C ASN A 505 18.98 13.52 -3.09
N PHE A 506 19.73 14.45 -3.69
CA PHE A 506 19.21 15.67 -4.31
C PHE A 506 19.24 15.56 -5.83
N TYR A 507 18.12 15.92 -6.46
CA TYR A 507 17.95 15.93 -7.91
C TYR A 507 17.41 17.26 -8.36
N ARG A 508 17.79 17.68 -9.58
CA ARG A 508 17.29 18.88 -10.25
C ARG A 508 16.50 18.49 -11.47
N ILE A 509 15.31 19.06 -11.61
CA ILE A 509 14.49 18.94 -12.81
C ILE A 509 14.70 20.23 -13.60
N LEU A 510 15.27 20.11 -14.79
CA LEU A 510 15.62 21.20 -15.69
C LEU A 510 14.55 21.44 -16.75
N SER A 511 13.90 20.38 -17.22
CA SER A 511 12.78 20.45 -18.16
C SER A 511 11.68 19.47 -17.81
N ILE A 512 10.48 19.78 -18.24
CA ILE A 512 9.26 19.01 -18.01
C ILE A 512 8.44 18.90 -19.30
N PRO A 513 7.55 17.90 -19.44
CA PRO A 513 6.58 17.86 -20.52
C PRO A 513 5.68 19.11 -20.49
N ASP A 514 5.30 19.63 -21.67
CA ASP A 514 4.48 20.84 -21.84
C ASP A 514 3.09 20.78 -21.17
N TRP A 515 2.55 19.59 -21.01
CA TRP A 515 1.25 19.37 -20.35
C TRP A 515 1.32 19.42 -18.82
N LEU A 516 2.53 19.38 -18.20
CA LEU A 516 2.71 19.38 -16.76
C LEU A 516 2.91 20.81 -16.23
N LYS A 517 2.09 21.23 -15.27
CA LYS A 517 2.20 22.53 -14.63
C LYS A 517 3.35 22.56 -13.63
N ILE A 518 4.05 23.70 -13.54
CA ILE A 518 5.23 23.88 -12.68
C ILE A 518 4.91 23.57 -11.21
N GLU A 519 3.75 24.00 -10.71
CA GLU A 519 3.33 23.79 -9.31
C GLU A 519 3.09 22.32 -8.96
N GLN A 520 2.95 21.48 -9.97
CA GLN A 520 2.61 20.06 -9.82
C GLN A 520 3.82 19.13 -10.02
N VAL A 521 4.94 19.66 -10.49
CA VAL A 521 6.11 18.86 -10.91
C VAL A 521 6.63 17.97 -9.78
N GLU A 522 6.86 18.54 -8.60
CA GLU A 522 7.38 17.78 -7.46
C GLU A 522 6.43 16.64 -7.08
N LYS A 523 5.13 16.96 -6.91
CA LYS A 523 4.11 15.98 -6.55
C LYS A 523 3.96 14.88 -7.60
N PHE A 524 3.93 15.26 -8.88
CA PHE A 524 3.82 14.33 -10.00
C PHE A 524 5.02 13.37 -10.05
N THR A 525 6.23 13.91 -9.93
CA THR A 525 7.47 13.11 -9.97
C THR A 525 7.52 12.13 -8.81
N LEU A 526 7.18 12.55 -7.59
CA LEU A 526 7.10 11.69 -6.43
C LEU A 526 6.05 10.58 -6.61
N ASP A 527 4.85 10.93 -7.09
CA ASP A 527 3.78 9.97 -7.35
C ASP A 527 4.17 8.94 -8.42
N LEU A 528 4.88 9.37 -9.47
CA LEU A 528 5.36 8.48 -10.52
C LEU A 528 6.42 7.50 -9.99
N ILE A 529 7.40 7.99 -9.22
CA ILE A 529 8.41 7.14 -8.56
C ILE A 529 7.73 6.10 -7.63
N ASP A 530 6.75 6.52 -6.84
CA ASP A 530 6.01 5.62 -5.94
C ASP A 530 5.24 4.53 -6.72
N GLN A 531 4.66 4.89 -7.86
CA GLN A 531 3.98 3.93 -8.72
C GLN A 531 4.94 2.94 -9.35
N LEU A 532 6.11 3.39 -9.84
CA LEU A 532 7.17 2.54 -10.37
C LEU A 532 7.66 1.51 -9.34
N ARG A 533 7.78 1.93 -8.09
CA ARG A 533 8.13 1.04 -6.96
C ARG A 533 7.06 -0.01 -6.66
N THR A 534 5.78 0.31 -6.91
CA THR A 534 4.66 -0.52 -6.44
C THR A 534 4.29 -1.61 -7.44
N ARG A 535 4.26 -1.31 -8.74
CA ARG A 535 3.66 -2.19 -9.75
C ARG A 535 4.63 -3.20 -10.35
N GLY A 536 5.95 -3.00 -10.25
CA GLY A 536 6.90 -3.88 -10.94
C GLY A 536 6.60 -3.97 -12.46
N SER A 537 7.45 -4.59 -13.23
CA SER A 537 7.41 -4.59 -14.72
C SER A 537 6.29 -5.42 -15.37
N TYR A 538 5.06 -5.46 -14.84
CA TYR A 538 3.95 -6.21 -15.46
C TYR A 538 3.00 -5.26 -16.18
N SER A 539 3.17 -5.08 -17.49
CA SER A 539 2.15 -4.51 -18.38
C SER A 539 1.21 -5.63 -18.88
N LYS A 540 -0.09 -5.33 -18.94
CA LYS A 540 -1.08 -6.20 -19.60
C LYS A 540 -0.88 -6.24 -21.11
N ASN A 541 -0.23 -5.23 -21.68
CA ASN A 541 0.02 -5.09 -23.10
C ASN A 541 1.53 -5.10 -23.37
N PRO A 542 2.11 -6.14 -24.00
CA PRO A 542 3.55 -6.25 -24.21
C PRO A 542 4.13 -5.18 -25.16
N LYS A 543 3.28 -4.41 -25.85
CA LYS A 543 3.69 -3.32 -26.75
C LYS A 543 3.78 -1.95 -26.07
N GLN A 544 3.22 -1.79 -24.85
CA GLN A 544 3.23 -0.53 -24.11
C GLN A 544 4.13 -0.63 -22.88
N SER A 545 5.03 0.33 -22.73
CA SER A 545 5.86 0.45 -21.53
C SER A 545 4.95 0.76 -20.32
N VAL A 546 5.10 0.01 -19.23
CA VAL A 546 4.41 0.29 -17.94
C VAL A 546 4.65 1.74 -17.51
N PHE A 547 5.80 2.28 -17.83
CA PHE A 547 6.16 3.67 -17.55
C PHE A 547 5.25 4.67 -18.29
N TRP A 548 4.94 4.42 -19.57
CA TRP A 548 4.05 5.29 -20.35
C TRP A 548 2.61 5.29 -19.82
N GLU A 549 2.10 4.11 -19.49
CA GLU A 549 0.77 4.02 -18.87
C GLU A 549 0.69 4.82 -17.57
N GLN A 550 1.76 4.79 -16.79
CA GLN A 550 1.82 5.52 -15.52
C GLN A 550 1.92 7.03 -15.70
N ILE A 551 2.69 7.50 -16.67
CA ILE A 551 2.72 8.91 -17.05
C ILE A 551 1.34 9.36 -17.50
N ALA A 552 0.70 8.63 -18.42
CA ALA A 552 -0.61 8.95 -18.93
C ALA A 552 -1.70 8.93 -17.82
N HIS A 553 -1.67 7.94 -16.93
CA HIS A 553 -2.55 7.89 -15.75
C HIS A 553 -2.32 9.03 -14.76
N GLY A 554 -1.06 9.42 -14.54
CA GLY A 554 -0.71 10.55 -13.69
C GLY A 554 -1.23 11.86 -14.26
N ALA A 555 -1.00 12.10 -15.55
CA ALA A 555 -1.46 13.29 -16.25
C ALA A 555 -2.99 13.46 -16.22
N ILE A 556 -3.76 12.35 -16.27
CA ILE A 556 -5.23 12.40 -16.20
C ILE A 556 -5.72 12.81 -14.80
N LYS A 557 -5.04 12.41 -13.74
CA LYS A 557 -5.43 12.80 -12.38
C LYS A 557 -5.38 14.32 -12.18
N GLU A 558 -4.41 14.97 -12.81
CA GLU A 558 -4.27 16.43 -12.75
C GLU A 558 -5.38 17.17 -13.53
N PHE A 559 -5.96 16.52 -14.54
CA PHE A 559 -7.09 17.07 -15.30
C PHE A 559 -8.39 17.20 -14.49
N LEU A 560 -8.51 16.54 -13.33
CA LEU A 560 -9.69 16.58 -12.47
C LEU A 560 -9.94 17.93 -11.81
N PHE A 561 -8.95 18.82 -11.78
CA PHE A 561 -9.01 20.08 -11.03
C PHE A 561 -9.29 21.32 -11.88
N ASN A 562 -9.32 21.20 -13.21
CA ASN A 562 -9.57 22.32 -14.12
C ASN A 562 -10.92 22.17 -14.83
N SER A 563 -12.02 22.51 -14.16
CA SER A 563 -13.32 22.67 -14.79
C SER A 563 -13.55 24.13 -15.15
N ASP A 564 -12.90 24.61 -16.20
CA ASP A 564 -13.34 25.84 -16.87
C ASP A 564 -14.69 25.63 -17.54
N LYS A 565 -15.56 26.64 -17.51
CA LYS A 565 -16.87 26.59 -18.18
C LYS A 565 -16.66 26.31 -19.66
N GLU A 566 -17.18 25.18 -20.11
CA GLU A 566 -16.99 24.70 -21.47
C GLU A 566 -17.86 25.46 -22.46
N HIS A 567 -17.29 25.88 -23.59
CA HIS A 567 -18.03 26.44 -24.70
C HIS A 567 -18.77 25.33 -25.47
N ALA A 568 -19.99 25.59 -25.91
CA ALA A 568 -20.84 24.65 -26.67
C ALA A 568 -20.10 24.07 -27.90
N SER A 569 -19.31 24.89 -28.60
CA SER A 569 -18.52 24.48 -29.77
C SER A 569 -17.47 23.40 -29.49
N SER A 570 -16.93 23.29 -28.26
CA SER A 570 -16.01 22.24 -27.89
C SER A 570 -16.73 20.93 -27.57
N LEU A 571 -17.96 21.01 -27.06
CA LEU A 571 -18.80 19.84 -26.76
C LEU A 571 -19.37 19.21 -28.05
N GLU A 572 -19.63 19.96 -29.10
CA GLU A 572 -20.03 19.43 -30.40
C GLU A 572 -18.96 18.54 -31.05
N LYS A 573 -17.69 18.84 -30.85
CA LYS A 573 -16.55 18.08 -31.38
C LYS A 573 -16.16 16.87 -30.50
N LEU A 574 -16.61 16.85 -29.26
CA LEU A 574 -16.17 15.87 -28.26
C LEU A 574 -16.48 14.40 -28.65
N PRO A 575 -17.67 14.07 -29.22
CA PRO A 575 -17.95 12.71 -29.67
C PRO A 575 -16.99 12.25 -30.78
N ASN A 576 -16.70 13.08 -31.76
CA ASN A 576 -15.80 12.73 -32.85
C ASN A 576 -14.37 12.46 -32.36
N LEU A 577 -13.88 13.21 -31.38
CA LEU A 577 -12.57 12.96 -30.74
C LEU A 577 -12.59 11.68 -29.88
N LEU A 578 -13.70 11.41 -29.20
CA LEU A 578 -13.84 10.21 -28.36
C LEU A 578 -13.84 8.93 -29.21
N PHE A 579 -14.53 8.93 -30.35
CA PHE A 579 -14.58 7.76 -31.23
C PHE A 579 -13.34 7.58 -32.12
N GLN A 580 -12.37 8.49 -32.04
CA GLN A 580 -11.02 8.28 -32.55
C GLN A 580 -10.15 7.47 -31.58
N CYS A 581 -10.57 7.35 -30.32
CA CYS A 581 -9.87 6.56 -29.31
C CYS A 581 -10.05 5.05 -29.53
N GLU A 582 -9.07 4.24 -29.13
CA GLU A 582 -9.15 2.77 -29.21
C GLU A 582 -10.27 2.20 -28.32
N GLU A 583 -10.53 2.82 -27.15
CA GLU A 583 -11.54 2.36 -26.20
C GLU A 583 -12.55 3.48 -25.83
N PRO A 584 -13.47 3.88 -26.72
CA PRO A 584 -14.35 5.03 -26.49
C PRO A 584 -15.43 4.82 -25.41
N LEU A 585 -15.70 3.58 -24.98
CA LEU A 585 -16.79 3.26 -24.05
C LEU A 585 -16.43 3.49 -22.59
N THR A 586 -15.15 3.37 -22.24
CA THR A 586 -14.69 3.46 -20.86
C THR A 586 -13.54 4.47 -20.71
N ASN A 587 -13.50 5.16 -19.57
CA ASN A 587 -12.34 5.97 -19.24
C ASN A 587 -11.17 5.07 -18.79
N PRO A 588 -9.92 5.58 -18.67
CA PRO A 588 -8.77 4.79 -18.26
C PRO A 588 -8.90 4.13 -16.88
N LEU A 589 -9.86 4.55 -16.07
CA LEU A 589 -10.19 3.95 -14.76
C LEU A 589 -11.30 2.89 -14.85
N GLY A 590 -11.71 2.48 -16.06
CA GLY A 590 -12.73 1.45 -16.30
C GLY A 590 -14.18 1.92 -16.06
N LYS A 591 -14.46 3.23 -15.98
CA LYS A 591 -15.82 3.76 -15.78
C LYS A 591 -16.45 4.10 -17.12
N ILE A 592 -17.72 3.73 -17.28
CA ILE A 592 -18.52 4.02 -18.49
C ILE A 592 -18.54 5.54 -18.76
N ILE A 593 -18.27 5.92 -20.01
CA ILE A 593 -18.23 7.32 -20.46
C ILE A 593 -19.62 7.82 -20.82
N PHE A 594 -20.39 7.05 -21.58
CA PHE A 594 -21.74 7.41 -22.00
C PHE A 594 -22.67 6.21 -21.99
N PHE A 595 -23.94 6.45 -21.98
CA PHE A 595 -24.98 5.45 -22.24
C PHE A 595 -26.07 6.02 -23.17
N GLU A 596 -26.70 5.16 -23.92
CA GLU A 596 -27.71 5.48 -24.89
C GLU A 596 -29.09 5.03 -24.41
N LEU A 597 -30.10 5.88 -24.63
CA LEU A 597 -31.51 5.62 -24.38
C LEU A 597 -32.23 5.58 -25.75
N ASN A 598 -32.56 4.40 -26.24
CA ASN A 598 -33.24 4.23 -27.51
C ASN A 598 -34.67 4.78 -27.46
N TRP A 599 -35.16 5.35 -28.58
CA TRP A 599 -36.51 5.87 -28.66
C TRP A 599 -37.57 4.84 -28.29
N ASN A 600 -37.39 3.58 -28.70
CA ASN A 600 -38.28 2.47 -28.36
C ASN A 600 -38.40 2.22 -26.84
N ASP A 601 -37.30 2.39 -26.09
CA ASP A 601 -37.30 2.20 -24.64
C ASP A 601 -37.95 3.40 -23.93
N ILE A 602 -37.81 4.59 -24.49
CA ILE A 602 -38.47 5.80 -24.00
C ILE A 602 -39.98 5.69 -24.20
N GLU A 603 -40.44 5.31 -25.41
CA GLU A 603 -41.85 5.13 -25.75
C GLU A 603 -42.53 4.04 -24.91
N LYS A 604 -41.84 2.90 -24.66
CA LYS A 604 -42.37 1.84 -23.78
C LYS A 604 -42.55 2.27 -22.33
N LYS A 605 -41.84 3.30 -21.88
CA LYS A 605 -41.94 3.79 -20.49
C LYS A 605 -42.96 4.93 -20.36
N ILE A 606 -43.31 5.58 -21.45
CA ILE A 606 -44.27 6.69 -21.46
C ILE A 606 -45.71 6.19 -21.75
N ASN A 607 -45.83 5.11 -22.53
CA ASN A 607 -47.09 4.39 -22.77
C ASN A 607 -47.24 3.26 -21.70
#